data_cade49990ce495cebf95c2eb4b62e386
#
_entry.id   cade49990ce495cebf95c2eb4b62e386
#
_cell.length_a   1.000
_cell.length_b   1.000
_cell.length_c   1.000
_cell.angle_alpha   90.00
_cell.angle_beta   90.00
_cell.angle_gamma   90.00
#
_symmetry.space_group_name_H-M   'P 1'
#
loop_
_entity.id
_entity.type
_entity.pdbx_description
1 polymer ?
#
loop_
_entity_poly.entity_id
_entity_poly.type
_entity_poly.pdbx_seq_one_letter_code
_entity_poly.pdbx_strand_id
1 'polypeptide(L)'
;MIASDIFAALWKRKNLIALFVAVALLACHAYLLVGQSYTAAVYIKYLEESAADGITTNGSVLDPYEISEPFIVGKALAQMGMTNANVNAVAQRIRVTPVNSNAEQLKYASWLDQFSNYEKTEEEKATPVYYRIEFKSPEGIQFSRAFLTALIQQYRSFYTERYAGYCEVAVIPGSTVFDADYFYAVDLLQTQIENTRAYLTGILESDFDYRSSVTGYSLQDLIDAYDLLIETEIAPVTQYILDNGISKDVLTLAAELRQQADSAQRSSDENATKAATQVEMMLLYAEKNHEYVSSVITPDDYDNQVFGEVERDKDYQRIFSTYDQMMLDYVDYASQSEDLLIDKAYINANLEKFSDGTSAVSAPTDEIKSIYDQYAYLMDMTTKTLDGYNTFKSGRVVMQVSGIRITEALPDMLYYMLSGILALCLSCGLIVVDEVKESVLSHGKE
;
A
#
# COMPACT_ATOMS: atom_id res chain seq x y z
N MET A 1 -77.13 19.48 3.34
CA MET A 1 -75.99 20.25 3.95
C MET A 1 -75.32 21.07 2.84
N ILE A 2 -75.35 22.41 3.02
CA ILE A 2 -74.77 23.35 2.04
C ILE A 2 -73.25 23.47 2.35
N ALA A 3 -72.37 23.70 1.40
CA ALA A 3 -70.94 23.82 1.59
C ALA A 3 -70.53 24.87 2.65
N SER A 4 -71.40 25.90 2.84
CA SER A 4 -71.26 26.92 3.89
C SER A 4 -71.31 26.33 5.30
N ASP A 5 -72.17 25.32 5.53
CA ASP A 5 -72.37 24.73 6.83
C ASP A 5 -71.20 23.91 7.27
N ILE A 6 -70.60 23.19 6.32
CA ILE A 6 -69.35 22.43 6.53
C ILE A 6 -68.22 23.40 6.90
N PHE A 7 -68.06 24.50 6.17
CA PHE A 7 -67.04 25.50 6.47
C PHE A 7 -67.17 26.14 7.82
N ALA A 8 -68.44 26.46 8.22
CA ALA A 8 -68.74 27.01 9.55
C ALA A 8 -68.40 26.01 10.68
N ALA A 9 -68.71 24.70 10.48
CA ALA A 9 -68.36 23.63 11.42
C ALA A 9 -66.87 23.45 11.61
N LEU A 10 -66.11 23.44 10.50
CA LEU A 10 -64.65 23.38 10.51
C LEU A 10 -64.06 24.62 11.22
N TRP A 11 -64.57 25.84 10.94
CA TRP A 11 -64.06 27.04 11.56
C TRP A 11 -64.36 27.09 13.08
N LYS A 12 -65.51 26.58 13.51
CA LYS A 12 -65.89 26.48 14.93
C LYS A 12 -64.95 25.54 15.70
N ARG A 13 -64.48 24.48 15.06
CA ARG A 13 -63.62 23.46 15.65
C ARG A 13 -62.12 23.59 15.23
N LYS A 14 -61.68 24.75 14.74
CA LYS A 14 -60.30 25.01 14.26
C LYS A 14 -59.21 24.65 15.25
N ASN A 15 -59.44 24.86 16.56
CA ASN A 15 -58.47 24.53 17.61
C ASN A 15 -58.29 23.04 17.76
N LEU A 16 -59.32 22.24 17.49
CA LEU A 16 -59.26 20.78 17.51
C LEU A 16 -58.45 20.26 16.30
N ILE A 17 -58.69 20.86 15.13
CA ILE A 17 -57.89 20.57 13.92
C ILE A 17 -56.42 20.91 14.17
N ALA A 18 -56.12 22.07 14.71
CA ALA A 18 -54.76 22.50 15.04
C ALA A 18 -54.08 21.54 16.03
N LEU A 19 -54.83 21.07 17.04
CA LEU A 19 -54.34 20.10 18.01
C LEU A 19 -53.96 18.77 17.34
N PHE A 20 -54.85 18.21 16.48
CA PHE A 20 -54.60 16.98 15.76
C PHE A 20 -53.36 17.09 14.85
N VAL A 21 -53.24 18.19 14.13
CA VAL A 21 -52.05 18.45 13.29
C VAL A 21 -50.80 18.57 14.14
N ALA A 22 -50.84 19.25 15.25
CA ALA A 22 -49.70 19.39 16.17
C ALA A 22 -49.25 18.02 16.73
N VAL A 23 -50.20 17.18 17.17
CA VAL A 23 -49.91 15.83 17.67
C VAL A 23 -49.33 14.95 16.58
N ALA A 24 -49.87 15.01 15.37
CA ALA A 24 -49.33 14.24 14.23
C ALA A 24 -47.90 14.67 13.85
N LEU A 25 -47.63 15.98 13.87
CA LEU A 25 -46.27 16.49 13.61
C LEU A 25 -45.30 16.11 14.72
N LEU A 26 -45.71 16.10 15.99
CA LEU A 26 -44.90 15.62 17.10
C LEU A 26 -44.64 14.12 16.99
N ALA A 27 -45.63 13.31 16.64
CA ALA A 27 -45.48 11.89 16.42
C ALA A 27 -44.54 11.59 15.22
N CYS A 28 -44.68 12.36 14.13
CA CYS A 28 -43.80 12.31 12.99
C CYS A 28 -42.36 12.67 13.38
N HIS A 29 -42.17 13.71 14.17
CA HIS A 29 -40.87 14.12 14.68
C HIS A 29 -40.22 13.00 15.53
N ALA A 30 -40.97 12.42 16.46
CA ALA A 30 -40.49 11.29 17.27
C ALA A 30 -40.14 10.09 16.43
N TYR A 31 -40.91 9.78 15.37
CA TYR A 31 -40.61 8.71 14.42
C TYR A 31 -39.33 8.99 13.66
N LEU A 32 -39.11 10.19 13.16
CA LEU A 32 -37.91 10.59 12.46
C LEU A 32 -36.67 10.51 13.37
N LEU A 33 -36.76 10.95 14.62
CA LEU A 33 -35.66 10.87 15.60
C LEU A 33 -35.18 9.41 15.84
N VAL A 34 -36.11 8.46 15.83
CA VAL A 34 -35.77 7.04 16.07
C VAL A 34 -35.39 6.32 14.78
N GLY A 35 -36.02 6.65 13.65
CA GLY A 35 -35.85 5.98 12.37
C GLY A 35 -34.81 6.56 11.43
N GLN A 36 -34.28 7.76 11.75
CA GLN A 36 -33.33 8.44 10.88
C GLN A 36 -32.01 7.69 10.80
N SER A 37 -31.52 7.51 9.60
CA SER A 37 -30.18 6.97 9.34
C SER A 37 -29.49 7.79 8.26
N TYR A 38 -28.18 7.90 8.40
CA TYR A 38 -27.34 8.71 7.52
C TYR A 38 -26.44 7.78 6.71
N THR A 39 -26.36 8.00 5.41
CA THR A 39 -25.44 7.28 4.53
C THR A 39 -24.35 8.24 4.10
N ALA A 40 -23.15 8.03 4.61
CA ALA A 40 -21.95 8.71 4.13
C ALA A 40 -21.37 7.92 2.97
N ALA A 41 -21.03 8.60 1.88
CA ALA A 41 -20.44 7.97 0.69
C ALA A 41 -19.22 8.77 0.21
N VAL A 42 -18.22 8.05 -0.28
CA VAL A 42 -16.99 8.61 -0.84
C VAL A 42 -16.52 7.73 -1.98
N TYR A 43 -15.79 8.31 -2.92
CA TYR A 43 -15.14 7.57 -4.00
C TYR A 43 -13.64 7.50 -3.75
N ILE A 44 -13.08 6.30 -3.89
CA ILE A 44 -11.65 6.04 -3.91
C ILE A 44 -11.22 5.53 -5.28
N LYS A 45 -9.95 5.76 -5.61
CA LYS A 45 -9.30 5.25 -6.81
C LYS A 45 -7.97 4.63 -6.46
N TYR A 46 -7.69 3.46 -6.99
CA TYR A 46 -6.35 2.88 -7.01
C TYR A 46 -5.58 3.52 -8.16
N LEU A 47 -4.38 4.04 -7.87
CA LEU A 47 -3.57 4.78 -8.85
C LEU A 47 -2.49 3.91 -9.50
N GLU A 48 -2.27 2.72 -8.99
CA GLU A 48 -1.32 1.75 -9.55
C GLU A 48 -1.83 1.24 -10.90
N GLU A 49 -0.95 1.13 -11.89
CA GLU A 49 -1.29 0.60 -13.21
C GLU A 49 -1.78 -0.85 -13.13
N SER A 50 -1.13 -1.66 -12.28
CA SER A 50 -1.50 -3.06 -12.03
C SER A 50 -2.92 -3.23 -11.46
N ALA A 51 -3.49 -2.19 -10.84
CA ALA A 51 -4.86 -2.25 -10.30
C ALA A 51 -5.92 -2.42 -11.39
N ALA A 52 -5.66 -1.98 -12.61
CA ALA A 52 -6.54 -2.21 -13.77
C ALA A 52 -6.59 -3.69 -14.18
N ASP A 53 -5.52 -4.44 -13.88
CA ASP A 53 -5.43 -5.89 -14.10
C ASP A 53 -5.94 -6.69 -12.90
N GLY A 54 -6.41 -6.02 -11.84
CA GLY A 54 -6.86 -6.65 -10.61
C GLY A 54 -5.73 -7.15 -9.71
N ILE A 55 -4.54 -6.57 -9.85
CA ILE A 55 -3.33 -6.98 -9.15
C ILE A 55 -2.76 -5.78 -8.37
N THR A 56 -2.24 -6.02 -7.19
CA THR A 56 -1.54 -5.03 -6.36
C THR A 56 -0.06 -4.92 -6.78
N THR A 57 0.66 -3.91 -6.32
CA THR A 57 2.08 -3.69 -6.66
C THR A 57 2.98 -4.90 -6.36
N ASN A 58 2.67 -5.67 -5.31
CA ASN A 58 3.44 -6.88 -4.96
C ASN A 58 2.97 -8.15 -5.68
N GLY A 59 2.07 -8.04 -6.69
CA GLY A 59 1.56 -9.18 -7.48
C GLY A 59 0.41 -9.96 -6.83
N SER A 60 -0.10 -9.54 -5.67
CA SER A 60 -1.28 -10.15 -5.03
C SER A 60 -2.56 -9.72 -5.73
N VAL A 61 -3.64 -10.49 -5.58
CA VAL A 61 -4.96 -10.11 -6.09
C VAL A 61 -5.47 -8.88 -5.35
N LEU A 62 -5.93 -7.87 -6.09
CA LEU A 62 -6.55 -6.68 -5.51
C LEU A 62 -7.93 -7.00 -4.93
N ASP A 63 -8.10 -6.84 -3.63
CA ASP A 63 -9.39 -6.97 -2.94
C ASP A 63 -9.84 -5.65 -2.32
N PRO A 64 -10.70 -4.89 -2.99
CA PRO A 64 -11.22 -3.62 -2.47
C PRO A 64 -12.15 -3.76 -1.26
N TYR A 65 -12.64 -4.97 -0.98
CA TYR A 65 -13.53 -5.23 0.15
C TYR A 65 -12.79 -5.32 1.48
N GLU A 66 -11.46 -5.45 1.46
CA GLU A 66 -10.62 -5.41 2.67
C GLU A 66 -10.84 -4.14 3.51
N ILE A 67 -11.22 -3.01 2.91
CA ILE A 67 -11.55 -1.77 3.64
C ILE A 67 -12.65 -1.97 4.69
N SER A 68 -13.52 -2.96 4.52
CA SER A 68 -14.60 -3.31 5.47
C SER A 68 -14.19 -4.38 6.49
N GLU A 69 -12.95 -4.85 6.45
CA GLU A 69 -12.45 -5.85 7.38
C GLU A 69 -12.50 -5.35 8.83
N PRO A 70 -12.91 -6.20 9.79
CA PRO A 70 -13.02 -5.83 11.20
C PRO A 70 -11.74 -5.24 11.78
N PHE A 71 -10.58 -5.67 11.32
CA PHE A 71 -9.28 -5.16 11.75
C PHE A 71 -9.09 -3.68 11.39
N ILE A 72 -9.40 -3.29 10.15
CA ILE A 72 -9.28 -1.90 9.66
C ILE A 72 -10.33 -1.02 10.32
N VAL A 73 -11.57 -1.52 10.41
CA VAL A 73 -12.67 -0.84 11.09
C VAL A 73 -12.34 -0.60 12.57
N GLY A 74 -11.73 -1.60 13.24
CA GLY A 74 -11.30 -1.47 14.62
C GLY A 74 -10.23 -0.39 14.82
N LYS A 75 -9.23 -0.30 13.91
CA LYS A 75 -8.23 0.78 13.93
C LYS A 75 -8.88 2.17 13.72
N ALA A 76 -9.85 2.28 12.80
CA ALA A 76 -10.56 3.52 12.54
C ALA A 76 -11.38 3.97 13.76
N LEU A 77 -12.09 3.06 14.42
CA LEU A 77 -12.84 3.33 15.66
C LEU A 77 -11.93 3.72 16.83
N ALA A 78 -10.79 3.03 16.97
CA ALA A 78 -9.79 3.35 17.98
C ALA A 78 -9.20 4.75 17.78
N GLN A 79 -8.94 5.16 16.55
CA GLN A 79 -8.48 6.52 16.20
C GLN A 79 -9.51 7.58 16.63
N MET A 80 -10.80 7.25 16.60
CA MET A 80 -11.89 8.11 17.08
C MET A 80 -12.11 8.05 18.60
N GLY A 81 -11.31 7.26 19.33
CA GLY A 81 -11.46 7.04 20.77
C GLY A 81 -12.58 6.05 21.16
N MET A 82 -13.12 5.30 20.21
CA MET A 82 -14.25 4.37 20.40
C MET A 82 -13.80 2.91 20.56
N THR A 83 -13.01 2.63 21.58
CA THR A 83 -12.42 1.30 21.82
C THR A 83 -13.43 0.21 22.23
N ASN A 84 -14.61 0.61 22.73
CA ASN A 84 -15.68 -0.31 23.19
C ASN A 84 -16.77 -0.57 22.14
N ALA A 85 -16.63 -0.04 20.92
CA ALA A 85 -17.64 -0.24 19.87
C ALA A 85 -17.66 -1.68 19.35
N ASN A 86 -18.84 -2.16 18.96
CA ASN A 86 -18.95 -3.47 18.32
C ASN A 86 -18.46 -3.37 16.87
N VAL A 87 -17.19 -3.70 16.67
CA VAL A 87 -16.48 -3.59 15.39
C VAL A 87 -17.21 -4.35 14.28
N ASN A 88 -17.66 -5.59 14.53
CA ASN A 88 -18.36 -6.39 13.53
C ASN A 88 -19.69 -5.78 13.09
N ALA A 89 -20.45 -5.21 14.03
CA ALA A 89 -21.69 -4.53 13.70
C ALA A 89 -21.47 -3.26 12.88
N VAL A 90 -20.35 -2.55 13.08
CA VAL A 90 -19.97 -1.38 12.29
C VAL A 90 -19.48 -1.80 10.91
N ALA A 91 -18.64 -2.84 10.81
CA ALA A 91 -18.13 -3.38 9.55
C ALA A 91 -19.26 -3.79 8.58
N GLN A 92 -20.31 -4.46 9.09
CA GLN A 92 -21.47 -4.86 8.29
C GLN A 92 -22.30 -3.68 7.72
N ARG A 93 -22.08 -2.47 8.20
CA ARG A 93 -22.73 -1.26 7.68
C ARG A 93 -21.96 -0.58 6.56
N ILE A 94 -20.77 -1.10 6.24
CA ILE A 94 -19.94 -0.61 5.15
C ILE A 94 -20.30 -1.40 3.88
N ARG A 95 -20.51 -0.68 2.80
CA ARG A 95 -20.76 -1.25 1.48
C ARG A 95 -19.73 -0.71 0.50
N VAL A 96 -19.06 -1.61 -0.20
CA VAL A 96 -18.12 -1.30 -1.27
C VAL A 96 -18.78 -1.64 -2.60
N THR A 97 -18.80 -0.70 -3.54
CA THR A 97 -19.41 -0.90 -4.85
C THR A 97 -18.43 -0.45 -5.93
N PRO A 98 -18.07 -1.31 -6.88
CA PRO A 98 -17.25 -0.92 -8.02
C PRO A 98 -17.97 0.11 -8.88
N VAL A 99 -17.21 1.09 -9.40
CA VAL A 99 -17.73 2.14 -10.27
C VAL A 99 -16.92 2.13 -11.56
N ASN A 100 -17.51 1.68 -12.63
CA ASN A 100 -16.89 1.77 -13.94
C ASN A 100 -17.07 3.18 -14.49
N SER A 101 -16.01 3.76 -15.02
CA SER A 101 -16.02 5.09 -15.63
C SER A 101 -17.00 5.23 -16.80
N ASN A 102 -17.41 4.12 -17.39
CA ASN A 102 -18.31 4.02 -18.54
C ASN A 102 -19.68 3.41 -18.17
N ALA A 103 -20.24 3.81 -17.03
CA ALA A 103 -21.55 3.28 -16.58
C ALA A 103 -22.67 3.44 -17.62
N GLU A 104 -22.59 4.41 -18.53
CA GLU A 104 -23.51 4.55 -19.65
C GLU A 104 -23.21 3.54 -20.77
N GLN A 105 -21.94 3.27 -21.08
CA GLN A 105 -21.56 2.26 -22.07
C GLN A 105 -21.87 0.85 -21.57
N LEU A 106 -21.72 0.57 -20.27
CA LEU A 106 -22.12 -0.70 -19.66
C LEU A 106 -23.64 -0.94 -19.70
N LYS A 107 -24.44 0.13 -19.53
CA LYS A 107 -25.89 0.02 -19.75
C LYS A 107 -26.22 -0.29 -21.20
N TYR A 108 -25.47 0.29 -22.12
CA TYR A 108 -25.65 0.05 -23.55
C TYR A 108 -25.14 -1.34 -23.95
N ALA A 109 -24.01 -1.79 -23.40
CA ALA A 109 -23.46 -3.13 -23.59
C ALA A 109 -24.39 -4.21 -23.02
N SER A 110 -24.94 -4.00 -21.81
CA SER A 110 -25.92 -4.94 -21.21
C SER A 110 -27.23 -5.02 -22.00
N TRP A 111 -27.60 -3.92 -22.68
CA TRP A 111 -28.74 -3.91 -23.58
C TRP A 111 -28.43 -4.64 -24.90
N LEU A 112 -27.21 -4.48 -25.46
CA LEU A 112 -26.73 -5.20 -26.64
C LEU A 112 -26.55 -6.70 -26.38
N ASP A 113 -26.14 -7.10 -25.19
CA ASP A 113 -25.97 -8.50 -24.77
C ASP A 113 -27.31 -9.29 -24.80
N GLN A 114 -28.45 -8.58 -24.73
CA GLN A 114 -29.78 -9.16 -24.92
C GLN A 114 -30.11 -9.46 -26.38
N PHE A 115 -29.38 -8.90 -27.36
CA PHE A 115 -29.73 -8.97 -28.76
C PHE A 115 -28.71 -9.66 -29.70
N SER A 116 -27.52 -9.99 -29.24
CA SER A 116 -26.52 -10.72 -30.06
C SER A 116 -25.32 -11.21 -29.22
N ASN A 117 -24.52 -12.10 -29.82
CA ASN A 117 -23.23 -12.58 -29.32
C ASN A 117 -22.19 -11.43 -29.29
N TYR A 118 -22.39 -10.44 -28.43
CA TYR A 118 -21.47 -9.31 -28.25
C TYR A 118 -20.27 -9.77 -27.44
N GLU A 119 -19.08 -9.78 -28.03
CA GLU A 119 -17.82 -9.94 -27.31
C GLU A 119 -17.47 -8.66 -26.57
N LYS A 120 -17.29 -8.73 -25.26
CA LYS A 120 -16.84 -7.59 -24.45
C LYS A 120 -15.50 -7.08 -24.98
N THR A 121 -15.39 -5.75 -25.09
CA THR A 121 -14.11 -5.11 -25.40
C THR A 121 -13.12 -5.30 -24.24
N GLU A 122 -11.81 -5.12 -24.51
CA GLU A 122 -10.77 -5.20 -23.45
C GLU A 122 -11.04 -4.23 -22.29
N GLU A 123 -11.57 -3.02 -22.59
CA GLU A 123 -11.96 -2.03 -21.57
C GLU A 123 -13.15 -2.48 -20.70
N GLU A 124 -14.04 -3.32 -21.23
CA GLU A 124 -15.18 -3.89 -20.47
C GLU A 124 -14.75 -5.07 -19.59
N LYS A 125 -13.62 -5.71 -19.91
CA LYS A 125 -13.02 -6.79 -19.13
C LYS A 125 -12.10 -6.26 -18.01
N ALA A 126 -11.68 -4.99 -18.10
CA ALA A 126 -10.78 -4.39 -17.12
C ALA A 126 -11.40 -4.33 -15.73
N THR A 127 -10.60 -4.61 -14.71
CA THR A 127 -11.00 -4.49 -13.31
C THR A 127 -11.29 -3.03 -12.98
N PRO A 128 -12.39 -2.71 -12.29
CA PRO A 128 -12.66 -1.34 -11.88
C PRO A 128 -11.56 -0.82 -10.97
N VAL A 129 -11.03 0.35 -11.26
CA VAL A 129 -10.06 1.05 -10.39
C VAL A 129 -10.72 2.07 -9.46
N TYR A 130 -12.01 2.35 -9.66
CA TYR A 130 -12.82 3.25 -8.84
C TYR A 130 -13.82 2.45 -8.02
N TYR A 131 -13.92 2.80 -6.73
CA TYR A 131 -14.87 2.18 -5.80
C TYR A 131 -15.60 3.24 -5.00
N ARG A 132 -16.91 3.04 -4.82
CA ARG A 132 -17.75 3.81 -3.93
C ARG A 132 -17.85 3.09 -2.60
N ILE A 133 -17.41 3.77 -1.54
CA ILE A 133 -17.50 3.31 -0.16
C ILE A 133 -18.66 4.01 0.50
N GLU A 134 -19.61 3.25 1.00
CA GLU A 134 -20.78 3.74 1.70
C GLU A 134 -20.79 3.24 3.15
N PHE A 135 -21.11 4.12 4.07
CA PHE A 135 -21.29 3.77 5.48
C PHE A 135 -22.65 4.26 5.94
N LYS A 136 -23.49 3.34 6.43
CA LYS A 136 -24.82 3.63 6.94
C LYS A 136 -24.82 3.63 8.46
N SER A 137 -25.20 4.77 9.08
CA SER A 137 -25.17 4.95 10.52
C SER A 137 -26.40 5.71 11.05
N PRO A 138 -26.95 5.31 12.21
CA PRO A 138 -27.95 6.11 12.94
C PRO A 138 -27.32 7.20 13.81
N GLU A 139 -25.99 7.21 14.00
CA GLU A 139 -25.30 8.04 15.02
C GLU A 139 -25.07 9.50 14.58
N GLY A 140 -25.56 9.88 13.40
CA GLY A 140 -25.55 11.26 12.94
C GLY A 140 -24.48 11.59 11.88
N ILE A 141 -24.62 12.79 11.33
CA ILE A 141 -23.82 13.29 10.19
C ILE A 141 -22.34 13.41 10.57
N GLN A 142 -22.05 13.99 11.73
CA GLN A 142 -20.65 14.22 12.15
C GLN A 142 -19.90 12.91 12.39
N PHE A 143 -20.56 11.97 13.08
CA PHE A 143 -20.00 10.63 13.30
C PHE A 143 -19.71 9.92 11.98
N SER A 144 -20.69 9.87 11.07
CA SER A 144 -20.57 9.19 9.78
C SER A 144 -19.42 9.76 8.94
N ARG A 145 -19.23 11.08 8.97
CA ARG A 145 -18.13 11.76 8.28
C ARG A 145 -16.78 11.42 8.91
N ALA A 146 -16.67 11.57 10.23
CA ALA A 146 -15.44 11.32 10.97
C ALA A 146 -14.99 9.85 10.82
N PHE A 147 -15.95 8.92 10.94
CA PHE A 147 -15.67 7.49 10.78
C PHE A 147 -15.17 7.15 9.37
N LEU A 148 -15.86 7.64 8.33
CA LEU A 148 -15.44 7.34 6.95
C LEU A 148 -14.08 7.97 6.61
N THR A 149 -13.77 9.16 7.18
CA THR A 149 -12.43 9.77 7.07
C THR A 149 -11.37 8.90 7.73
N ALA A 150 -11.59 8.47 8.96
CA ALA A 150 -10.68 7.60 9.69
C ALA A 150 -10.50 6.23 8.99
N LEU A 151 -11.60 5.66 8.49
CA LEU A 151 -11.57 4.38 7.77
C LEU A 151 -10.69 4.45 6.53
N ILE A 152 -10.83 5.49 5.71
CA ILE A 152 -10.01 5.67 4.50
C ILE A 152 -8.55 5.85 4.88
N GLN A 153 -8.26 6.63 5.92
CA GLN A 153 -6.89 6.85 6.38
C GLN A 153 -6.26 5.53 6.86
N GLN A 154 -6.96 4.73 7.66
CA GLN A 154 -6.46 3.44 8.14
C GLN A 154 -6.31 2.43 6.99
N TYR A 155 -7.23 2.43 6.04
CA TYR A 155 -7.14 1.56 4.87
C TYR A 155 -5.93 1.92 3.99
N ARG A 156 -5.67 3.21 3.77
CA ARG A 156 -4.48 3.65 3.01
C ARG A 156 -3.19 3.17 3.67
N SER A 157 -3.07 3.37 4.99
CA SER A 157 -1.89 2.90 5.73
C SER A 157 -1.73 1.39 5.64
N PHE A 158 -2.82 0.64 5.83
CA PHE A 158 -2.83 -0.81 5.70
C PHE A 158 -2.44 -1.28 4.29
N TYR A 159 -3.02 -0.66 3.27
CA TYR A 159 -2.74 -1.02 1.87
C TYR A 159 -1.28 -0.76 1.51
N THR A 160 -0.73 0.39 1.93
CA THR A 160 0.68 0.74 1.69
C THR A 160 1.61 -0.24 2.40
N GLU A 161 1.35 -0.53 3.68
CA GLU A 161 2.16 -1.46 4.47
C GLU A 161 2.18 -2.86 3.87
N ARG A 162 1.02 -3.33 3.39
CA ARG A 162 0.85 -4.71 2.92
C ARG A 162 1.24 -4.93 1.45
N TYR A 163 0.94 -3.98 0.58
CA TYR A 163 1.01 -4.16 -0.87
C TYR A 163 2.02 -3.26 -1.57
N ALA A 164 2.20 -2.03 -1.10
CA ALA A 164 3.11 -1.06 -1.73
C ALA A 164 4.51 -1.05 -1.11
N GLY A 165 4.73 -1.87 -0.07
CA GLY A 165 5.97 -1.92 0.69
C GLY A 165 6.13 -0.71 1.62
N TYR A 166 6.26 -0.99 2.91
CA TYR A 166 6.61 0.00 3.92
C TYR A 166 8.13 0.19 3.91
N CYS A 167 8.58 1.43 3.77
CA CYS A 167 10.00 1.73 3.79
C CYS A 167 10.46 1.96 5.22
N GLU A 168 11.36 1.12 5.71
CA GLU A 168 11.94 1.20 7.05
C GLU A 168 13.44 0.94 6.97
N VAL A 169 14.23 1.74 7.67
CA VAL A 169 15.68 1.49 7.78
C VAL A 169 16.00 0.57 8.93
N ALA A 170 17.07 -0.19 8.77
CA ALA A 170 17.60 -1.06 9.83
C ALA A 170 18.02 -0.23 11.05
N VAL A 171 17.99 -0.87 12.21
CA VAL A 171 18.39 -0.24 13.48
C VAL A 171 19.90 0.00 13.48
N ILE A 172 20.31 1.15 14.00
CA ILE A 172 21.73 1.49 14.20
C ILE A 172 22.43 0.41 15.03
N PRO A 173 23.68 0.02 14.69
CA PRO A 173 24.47 -0.85 15.52
C PRO A 173 24.56 -0.31 16.96
N GLY A 174 24.40 -1.17 17.94
CA GLY A 174 24.50 -0.76 19.33
C GLY A 174 25.92 -0.29 19.70
N SER A 175 26.11 0.16 20.95
CA SER A 175 27.41 0.58 21.50
C SER A 175 28.50 -0.50 21.42
N THR A 176 28.15 -1.73 21.07
CA THR A 176 29.10 -2.85 20.84
C THR A 176 30.11 -2.58 19.74
N VAL A 177 29.82 -1.62 18.82
CA VAL A 177 30.80 -1.13 17.83
C VAL A 177 32.10 -0.68 18.50
N PHE A 178 32.02 -0.04 19.67
CA PHE A 178 33.19 0.42 20.42
C PHE A 178 33.97 -0.66 21.11
N ASP A 179 33.42 -1.87 21.24
CA ASP A 179 34.12 -3.03 21.82
C ASP A 179 34.99 -3.74 20.78
N ALA A 180 34.64 -3.63 19.52
CA ALA A 180 35.41 -4.18 18.38
C ALA A 180 36.79 -3.49 18.24
N ASP A 181 37.70 -4.12 17.48
CA ASP A 181 38.94 -3.47 17.08
C ASP A 181 38.64 -2.22 16.22
N TYR A 182 39.56 -1.22 16.23
CA TYR A 182 39.34 0.04 15.51
C TYR A 182 39.06 -0.16 14.03
N PHE A 183 39.78 -1.07 13.38
CA PHE A 183 39.56 -1.41 11.98
C PHE A 183 38.14 -1.94 11.75
N TYR A 184 37.73 -2.93 12.54
CA TYR A 184 36.39 -3.50 12.41
C TYR A 184 35.27 -2.56 12.82
N ALA A 185 35.54 -1.67 13.79
CA ALA A 185 34.53 -0.66 14.18
C ALA A 185 34.21 0.30 13.03
N VAL A 186 35.24 0.75 12.30
CA VAL A 186 35.08 1.64 11.16
C VAL A 186 34.48 0.90 9.97
N ASP A 187 34.95 -0.31 9.67
CA ASP A 187 34.44 -1.17 8.59
C ASP A 187 32.95 -1.50 8.79
N LEU A 188 32.54 -1.83 10.03
CA LEU A 188 31.13 -2.04 10.36
C LEU A 188 30.29 -0.80 10.13
N LEU A 189 30.77 0.37 10.56
CA LEU A 189 30.08 1.65 10.36
C LEU A 189 29.95 1.95 8.87
N GLN A 190 31.02 1.79 8.11
CA GLN A 190 31.02 1.98 6.65
C GLN A 190 30.00 1.08 5.97
N THR A 191 30.03 -0.22 6.26
CA THR A 191 29.09 -1.20 5.70
C THR A 191 27.63 -0.84 6.01
N GLN A 192 27.32 -0.41 7.24
CA GLN A 192 25.96 -0.01 7.60
C GLN A 192 25.50 1.26 6.86
N ILE A 193 26.39 2.22 6.71
CA ILE A 193 26.13 3.46 5.96
C ILE A 193 25.89 3.14 4.49
N GLU A 194 26.74 2.32 3.87
CA GLU A 194 26.61 1.89 2.48
C GLU A 194 25.30 1.12 2.24
N ASN A 195 24.92 0.22 3.15
CA ASN A 195 23.66 -0.50 3.07
C ASN A 195 22.45 0.46 3.16
N THR A 196 22.50 1.44 4.06
CA THR A 196 21.45 2.46 4.18
C THR A 196 21.37 3.31 2.91
N ARG A 197 22.51 3.74 2.38
CA ARG A 197 22.59 4.49 1.13
C ARG A 197 22.03 3.70 -0.04
N ALA A 198 22.43 2.43 -0.21
CA ALA A 198 21.93 1.55 -1.27
C ALA A 198 20.42 1.36 -1.18
N TYR A 199 19.89 1.18 0.04
CA TYR A 199 18.46 1.10 0.27
C TYR A 199 17.71 2.37 -0.14
N LEU A 200 18.23 3.56 0.23
CA LEU A 200 17.65 4.85 -0.19
C LEU A 200 17.71 5.04 -1.69
N THR A 201 18.80 4.60 -2.35
CA THR A 201 18.95 4.65 -3.81
C THR A 201 17.87 3.82 -4.49
N GLY A 202 17.59 2.61 -4.00
CA GLY A 202 16.50 1.77 -4.52
C GLY A 202 15.11 2.40 -4.36
N ILE A 203 14.87 3.16 -3.29
CA ILE A 203 13.63 3.91 -3.14
C ILE A 203 13.58 5.09 -4.12
N LEU A 204 14.68 5.80 -4.29
CA LEU A 204 14.80 6.97 -5.16
C LEU A 204 14.51 6.62 -6.62
N GLU A 205 14.95 5.45 -7.11
CA GLU A 205 14.68 4.96 -8.48
C GLU A 205 13.17 4.88 -8.78
N SER A 206 12.36 4.65 -7.76
CA SER A 206 10.90 4.54 -7.91
C SER A 206 10.17 5.88 -7.71
N ASP A 207 10.75 6.92 -7.07
CA ASP A 207 10.06 8.18 -6.78
C ASP A 207 11.03 9.36 -6.54
N PHE A 208 11.42 10.05 -7.60
CA PHE A 208 12.42 11.13 -7.59
C PHE A 208 11.98 12.42 -6.89
N ASP A 209 10.68 12.69 -6.79
CA ASP A 209 10.19 14.04 -6.45
C ASP A 209 9.86 14.25 -4.97
N TYR A 210 10.09 13.25 -4.11
CA TYR A 210 9.73 13.37 -2.71
C TYR A 210 10.71 14.22 -1.91
N ARG A 211 10.18 15.21 -1.16
CA ARG A 211 10.88 15.98 -0.14
C ARG A 211 10.05 16.03 1.14
N SER A 212 10.66 15.67 2.26
CA SER A 212 9.99 15.65 3.56
C SER A 212 9.67 17.06 4.05
N SER A 213 8.43 17.31 4.42
CA SER A 213 8.01 18.55 5.05
C SER A 213 8.47 18.67 6.52
N VAL A 214 8.85 17.55 7.14
CA VAL A 214 9.28 17.48 8.54
C VAL A 214 10.77 17.76 8.67
N THR A 215 11.60 17.09 7.85
CA THR A 215 13.06 17.20 7.90
C THR A 215 13.62 18.19 6.90
N GLY A 216 12.87 18.50 5.83
CA GLY A 216 13.35 19.32 4.70
C GLY A 216 14.27 18.57 3.73
N TYR A 217 14.65 17.31 4.04
CA TYR A 217 15.48 16.48 3.16
C TYR A 217 14.65 15.79 2.08
N SER A 218 15.23 15.69 0.88
CA SER A 218 14.85 14.69 -0.13
C SER A 218 15.61 13.38 0.11
N LEU A 219 15.23 12.30 -0.58
CA LEU A 219 16.00 11.06 -0.54
C LEU A 219 17.41 11.25 -1.09
N GLN A 220 17.57 12.06 -2.15
CA GLN A 220 18.87 12.40 -2.72
C GLN A 220 19.75 13.18 -1.73
N ASP A 221 19.19 14.16 -1.01
CA ASP A 221 19.95 14.92 -0.02
C ASP A 221 20.52 14.01 1.09
N LEU A 222 19.77 12.96 1.48
CA LEU A 222 20.23 11.97 2.45
C LEU A 222 21.34 11.07 1.87
N ILE A 223 21.18 10.61 0.63
CA ILE A 223 22.21 9.82 -0.07
C ILE A 223 23.51 10.62 -0.14
N ASP A 224 23.45 11.88 -0.58
CA ASP A 224 24.60 12.77 -0.68
C ASP A 224 25.25 13.02 0.70
N ALA A 225 24.45 13.09 1.78
CA ALA A 225 24.97 13.24 3.14
C ALA A 225 25.69 11.99 3.63
N TYR A 226 25.21 10.79 3.27
CA TYR A 226 25.91 9.52 3.56
C TYR A 226 27.19 9.40 2.75
N ASP A 227 27.19 9.77 1.47
CA ASP A 227 28.40 9.78 0.64
C ASP A 227 29.45 10.74 1.23
N LEU A 228 29.04 11.94 1.64
CA LEU A 228 29.92 12.90 2.29
C LEU A 228 30.52 12.32 3.58
N LEU A 229 29.72 11.65 4.42
CA LEU A 229 30.21 11.05 5.66
C LEU A 229 31.25 9.94 5.38
N ILE A 230 31.06 9.13 4.34
CA ILE A 230 32.03 8.13 3.90
C ILE A 230 33.35 8.79 3.45
N GLU A 231 33.24 9.78 2.57
CA GLU A 231 34.41 10.39 1.95
C GLU A 231 35.23 11.27 2.91
N THR A 232 34.54 12.02 3.78
CA THR A 232 35.22 13.04 4.61
C THR A 232 35.60 12.57 6.01
N GLU A 233 34.89 11.60 6.57
CA GLU A 233 35.12 11.17 7.95
C GLU A 233 35.63 9.71 8.00
N ILE A 234 34.96 8.77 7.32
CA ILE A 234 35.32 7.35 7.38
C ILE A 234 36.63 7.08 6.65
N ALA A 235 36.75 7.49 5.40
CA ALA A 235 37.94 7.17 4.59
C ALA A 235 39.23 7.70 5.20
N PRO A 236 39.32 8.94 5.73
CA PRO A 236 40.53 9.42 6.41
C PRO A 236 40.88 8.65 7.69
N VAL A 237 39.86 8.26 8.48
CA VAL A 237 40.08 7.46 9.72
C VAL A 237 40.53 6.06 9.38
N THR A 238 39.92 5.41 8.38
CA THR A 238 40.36 4.09 7.87
C THR A 238 41.81 4.14 7.40
N GLN A 239 42.13 5.16 6.57
CA GLN A 239 43.49 5.32 6.07
C GLN A 239 44.48 5.57 7.23
N TYR A 240 44.12 6.38 8.23
CA TYR A 240 44.95 6.62 9.41
C TYR A 240 45.22 5.33 10.21
N ILE A 241 44.19 4.49 10.41
CA ILE A 241 44.32 3.19 11.08
C ILE A 241 45.28 2.27 10.30
N LEU A 242 45.09 2.17 8.98
CA LEU A 242 45.89 1.29 8.11
C LEU A 242 47.34 1.76 7.98
N ASP A 243 47.58 3.06 7.78
CA ASP A 243 48.93 3.59 7.57
C ASP A 243 49.79 3.53 8.83
N ASN A 244 49.15 3.53 10.00
CA ASN A 244 49.85 3.46 11.28
C ASN A 244 49.76 2.08 11.96
N GLY A 245 49.05 1.11 11.35
CA GLY A 245 48.87 -0.22 11.91
C GLY A 245 48.19 -0.23 13.28
N ILE A 246 47.18 0.66 13.49
CA ILE A 246 46.57 0.89 14.81
C ILE A 246 45.52 -0.17 15.06
N SER A 247 45.69 -0.96 16.11
CA SER A 247 44.77 -2.01 16.59
C SER A 247 44.74 -2.03 18.12
N LYS A 248 43.63 -2.49 18.69
CA LYS A 248 43.52 -2.79 20.11
C LYS A 248 44.32 -4.05 20.48
N ASP A 249 44.30 -5.05 19.57
CA ASP A 249 45.03 -6.32 19.72
C ASP A 249 45.44 -6.81 18.30
N VAL A 250 46.66 -6.44 17.90
CA VAL A 250 47.24 -6.79 16.60
C VAL A 250 47.26 -8.31 16.33
N LEU A 251 47.52 -9.12 17.39
CA LEU A 251 47.59 -10.58 17.19
C LEU A 251 46.23 -11.17 16.89
N THR A 252 45.20 -10.75 17.62
CA THR A 252 43.84 -11.20 17.39
C THR A 252 43.35 -10.71 16.05
N LEU A 253 43.52 -9.43 15.70
CA LEU A 253 43.14 -8.85 14.39
C LEU A 253 43.81 -9.60 13.25
N ALA A 254 45.12 -9.83 13.33
CA ALA A 254 45.86 -10.55 12.28
C ALA A 254 45.39 -12.00 12.13
N ALA A 255 44.99 -12.68 13.23
CA ALA A 255 44.44 -14.02 13.14
C ALA A 255 43.03 -14.02 12.48
N GLU A 256 42.19 -13.07 12.80
CA GLU A 256 40.86 -12.91 12.21
C GLU A 256 40.94 -12.57 10.71
N LEU A 257 41.80 -11.63 10.33
CA LEU A 257 42.02 -11.28 8.91
C LEU A 257 42.53 -12.49 8.11
N ARG A 258 43.46 -13.30 8.67
CA ARG A 258 43.90 -14.55 8.00
C ARG A 258 42.75 -15.54 7.83
N GLN A 259 41.93 -15.70 8.86
CA GLN A 259 40.76 -16.59 8.79
C GLN A 259 39.76 -16.12 7.74
N GLN A 260 39.54 -14.81 7.60
CA GLN A 260 38.69 -14.23 6.58
C GLN A 260 39.26 -14.46 5.16
N ALA A 261 40.57 -14.24 4.96
CA ALA A 261 41.23 -14.50 3.70
C ALA A 261 41.17 -15.98 3.28
N ASP A 262 41.35 -16.90 4.25
CA ASP A 262 41.22 -18.35 4.02
C ASP A 262 39.77 -18.75 3.74
N SER A 263 38.78 -18.07 4.34
CA SER A 263 37.37 -18.30 4.05
C SER A 263 36.99 -17.81 2.65
N ALA A 264 37.44 -16.61 2.25
CA ALA A 264 37.24 -16.07 0.91
C ALA A 264 37.83 -16.99 -0.16
N GLN A 265 39.04 -17.52 0.08
CA GLN A 265 39.66 -18.49 -0.84
C GLN A 265 38.83 -19.76 -0.99
N ARG A 266 38.38 -20.35 0.13
CA ARG A 266 37.54 -21.57 0.09
C ARG A 266 36.22 -21.34 -0.66
N SER A 267 35.58 -20.23 -0.40
CA SER A 267 34.31 -19.86 -1.09
C SER A 267 34.54 -19.60 -2.58
N SER A 268 35.69 -18.98 -2.95
CA SER A 268 36.08 -18.80 -4.35
C SER A 268 36.32 -20.13 -5.03
N ASP A 269 37.09 -21.06 -4.41
CA ASP A 269 37.36 -22.40 -4.96
C ASP A 269 36.05 -23.21 -5.13
N GLU A 270 35.11 -23.08 -4.21
CA GLU A 270 33.77 -23.69 -4.29
C GLU A 270 32.99 -23.15 -5.50
N ASN A 271 32.94 -21.83 -5.67
CA ASN A 271 32.24 -21.21 -6.78
C ASN A 271 32.89 -21.50 -8.12
N ALA A 272 34.25 -21.51 -8.19
CA ALA A 272 34.99 -21.96 -9.37
C ALA A 272 34.65 -23.39 -9.74
N THR A 273 34.50 -24.29 -8.75
CA THR A 273 34.08 -25.67 -8.97
C THR A 273 32.66 -25.76 -9.50
N LYS A 274 31.73 -24.97 -8.94
CA LYS A 274 30.36 -24.89 -9.45
C LYS A 274 30.32 -24.38 -10.89
N ALA A 275 31.07 -23.33 -11.20
CA ALA A 275 31.19 -22.81 -12.56
C ALA A 275 31.73 -23.87 -13.54
N ALA A 276 32.80 -24.59 -13.17
CA ALA A 276 33.35 -25.70 -13.98
C ALA A 276 32.30 -26.80 -14.20
N THR A 277 31.55 -27.16 -13.19
CA THR A 277 30.45 -28.15 -13.27
C THR A 277 29.35 -27.68 -14.23
N GLN A 278 28.99 -26.39 -14.22
CA GLN A 278 28.01 -25.86 -15.18
C GLN A 278 28.49 -25.96 -16.61
N VAL A 279 29.76 -25.68 -16.88
CA VAL A 279 30.35 -25.88 -18.22
C VAL A 279 30.26 -27.33 -18.68
N GLU A 280 30.59 -28.30 -17.81
CA GLU A 280 30.44 -29.72 -18.10
C GLU A 280 29.00 -30.11 -18.40
N MET A 281 28.05 -29.62 -17.57
CA MET A 281 26.63 -29.85 -17.80
C MET A 281 26.14 -29.25 -19.12
N MET A 282 26.56 -28.02 -19.46
CA MET A 282 26.24 -27.38 -20.73
C MET A 282 26.75 -28.19 -21.94
N LEU A 283 27.97 -28.73 -21.87
CA LEU A 283 28.54 -29.59 -22.93
C LEU A 283 27.73 -30.88 -23.09
N LEU A 284 27.43 -31.57 -21.98
CA LEU A 284 26.60 -32.79 -22.00
C LEU A 284 25.16 -32.49 -22.51
N TYR A 285 24.62 -31.37 -22.14
CA TYR A 285 23.28 -30.95 -22.58
C TYR A 285 23.29 -30.63 -24.08
N ALA A 286 24.28 -29.92 -24.56
CA ALA A 286 24.46 -29.62 -25.98
C ALA A 286 24.68 -30.91 -26.82
N GLU A 287 25.51 -31.85 -26.35
CA GLU A 287 25.72 -33.13 -27.00
C GLU A 287 24.44 -33.95 -27.09
N LYS A 288 23.66 -34.03 -25.97
CA LYS A 288 22.40 -34.77 -25.92
C LYS A 288 21.30 -34.17 -26.81
N ASN A 289 21.31 -32.85 -26.99
CA ASN A 289 20.32 -32.14 -27.79
C ASN A 289 20.87 -31.72 -29.18
N HIS A 290 22.00 -32.24 -29.61
CA HIS A 290 22.66 -31.90 -30.87
C HIS A 290 21.75 -32.05 -32.10
N GLU A 291 20.85 -33.03 -32.09
CA GLU A 291 19.91 -33.28 -33.18
C GLU A 291 18.87 -32.14 -33.32
N TYR A 292 18.49 -31.48 -32.21
CA TYR A 292 17.60 -30.33 -32.20
C TYR A 292 18.33 -29.02 -32.56
N VAL A 293 19.58 -28.87 -32.16
CA VAL A 293 20.38 -27.68 -32.43
C VAL A 293 20.89 -27.65 -33.88
N SER A 294 21.24 -28.80 -34.42
CA SER A 294 21.74 -28.92 -35.81
C SER A 294 20.63 -28.81 -36.87
N SER A 295 19.38 -29.09 -36.53
CA SER A 295 18.25 -28.96 -37.47
C SER A 295 17.82 -27.52 -37.73
N VAL A 296 18.36 -26.57 -36.98
CA VAL A 296 17.97 -25.13 -37.06
C VAL A 296 18.89 -24.32 -37.99
N ILE A 297 20.04 -24.88 -38.40
CA ILE A 297 21.04 -24.14 -39.20
C ILE A 297 21.40 -24.93 -40.45
N THR A 298 20.42 -25.20 -41.29
CA THR A 298 20.72 -25.51 -42.71
C THR A 298 20.15 -24.42 -43.60
N PRO A 299 20.97 -23.73 -44.43
CA PRO A 299 20.54 -22.66 -45.29
C PRO A 299 19.50 -23.05 -46.37
N ASP A 300 19.28 -24.35 -46.58
CA ASP A 300 18.39 -24.88 -47.62
C ASP A 300 16.89 -24.93 -47.23
N ASP A 301 16.56 -24.71 -45.97
CA ASP A 301 15.15 -24.75 -45.52
C ASP A 301 14.39 -23.40 -45.59
N TYR A 302 15.01 -22.36 -46.16
CA TYR A 302 14.35 -21.04 -46.26
C TYR A 302 13.20 -20.99 -47.27
N ASP A 303 13.15 -21.93 -48.23
CA ASP A 303 12.16 -21.90 -49.32
C ASP A 303 10.90 -22.78 -49.11
N ASN A 304 10.81 -23.56 -48.02
CA ASN A 304 9.69 -24.47 -47.74
C ASN A 304 9.07 -24.35 -46.35
N GLN A 305 9.09 -23.17 -45.77
CA GLN A 305 8.32 -22.96 -44.51
C GLN A 305 6.83 -22.88 -44.79
N VAL A 306 6.20 -24.02 -44.93
CA VAL A 306 4.80 -24.18 -44.55
C VAL A 306 4.76 -24.15 -43.03
N PHE A 307 4.17 -23.11 -42.48
CA PHE A 307 3.90 -22.94 -41.06
C PHE A 307 3.10 -24.11 -40.48
N GLY A 308 3.82 -25.14 -40.05
CA GLY A 308 3.33 -26.25 -39.26
C GLY A 308 3.52 -25.92 -37.78
N GLU A 309 2.44 -25.57 -37.19
CA GLU A 309 2.15 -25.01 -35.88
C GLU A 309 2.83 -25.66 -34.66
N VAL A 310 3.34 -24.78 -33.80
CA VAL A 310 3.17 -24.66 -32.32
C VAL A 310 3.75 -25.75 -31.40
N GLU A 311 3.80 -27.02 -31.73
CA GLU A 311 4.36 -28.03 -30.80
C GLU A 311 5.91 -28.11 -30.83
N ARG A 312 6.54 -27.87 -31.95
CA ARG A 312 8.00 -27.77 -32.06
C ARG A 312 8.58 -26.58 -31.31
N ASP A 313 7.82 -25.51 -31.18
CA ASP A 313 8.24 -24.27 -30.55
C ASP A 313 8.43 -24.40 -29.03
N LYS A 314 7.63 -25.21 -28.35
CA LYS A 314 7.72 -25.40 -26.89
C LYS A 314 8.94 -26.20 -26.45
N ASP A 315 9.29 -27.26 -27.16
CA ASP A 315 10.48 -28.05 -26.84
C ASP A 315 11.76 -27.29 -27.18
N TYR A 316 11.76 -26.54 -28.28
CA TYR A 316 12.84 -25.65 -28.65
C TYR A 316 13.03 -24.54 -27.59
N GLN A 317 11.98 -23.82 -27.21
CA GLN A 317 12.04 -22.80 -26.16
C GLN A 317 12.53 -23.39 -24.84
N ARG A 318 12.08 -24.59 -24.47
CA ARG A 318 12.52 -25.25 -23.23
C ARG A 318 14.02 -25.60 -23.27
N ILE A 319 14.54 -26.09 -24.40
CA ILE A 319 15.95 -26.43 -24.54
C ILE A 319 16.84 -25.20 -24.45
N PHE A 320 16.48 -24.12 -25.15
CA PHE A 320 17.22 -22.85 -25.10
C PHE A 320 17.13 -22.18 -23.73
N SER A 321 15.95 -22.10 -23.13
CA SER A 321 15.81 -21.50 -21.79
C SER A 321 16.60 -22.26 -20.72
N THR A 322 16.72 -23.57 -20.82
CA THR A 322 17.55 -24.39 -19.91
C THR A 322 19.04 -24.12 -20.13
N TYR A 323 19.49 -24.02 -21.39
CA TYR A 323 20.87 -23.70 -21.71
C TYR A 323 21.24 -22.28 -21.28
N ASP A 324 20.35 -21.30 -21.53
CA ASP A 324 20.54 -19.91 -21.13
C ASP A 324 20.62 -19.79 -19.59
N GLN A 325 19.79 -20.55 -18.86
CA GLN A 325 19.86 -20.57 -17.40
C GLN A 325 21.20 -21.14 -16.91
N MET A 326 21.68 -22.24 -17.50
CA MET A 326 22.98 -22.79 -17.16
C MET A 326 24.14 -21.81 -17.45
N MET A 327 24.01 -21.03 -18.53
CA MET A 327 24.99 -19.99 -18.87
C MET A 327 24.96 -18.83 -17.86
N LEU A 328 23.76 -18.40 -17.43
CA LEU A 328 23.62 -17.39 -16.39
C LEU A 328 24.21 -17.86 -15.07
N ASP A 329 23.91 -19.10 -14.66
CA ASP A 329 24.45 -19.69 -13.43
C ASP A 329 26.00 -19.79 -13.51
N TYR A 330 26.57 -20.15 -14.66
CA TYR A 330 28.01 -20.14 -14.87
C TYR A 330 28.62 -18.76 -14.69
N VAL A 331 28.04 -17.74 -15.34
CA VAL A 331 28.52 -16.34 -15.23
C VAL A 331 28.45 -15.86 -13.80
N ASP A 332 27.37 -16.17 -13.11
CA ASP A 332 27.16 -15.78 -11.70
C ASP A 332 28.21 -16.42 -10.78
N TYR A 333 28.43 -17.75 -10.87
CA TYR A 333 29.46 -18.43 -10.09
C TYR A 333 30.87 -17.97 -10.41
N ALA A 334 31.17 -17.72 -11.69
CA ALA A 334 32.49 -17.24 -12.11
C ALA A 334 32.77 -15.84 -11.59
N SER A 335 31.77 -14.92 -11.68
CA SER A 335 31.86 -13.55 -11.12
C SER A 335 32.04 -13.58 -9.62
N GLN A 336 31.21 -14.33 -8.89
CA GLN A 336 31.33 -14.47 -7.43
C GLN A 336 32.68 -15.01 -7.00
N SER A 337 33.26 -15.97 -7.78
CA SER A 337 34.60 -16.50 -7.49
C SER A 337 35.67 -15.42 -7.63
N GLU A 338 35.57 -14.56 -8.66
CA GLU A 338 36.53 -13.47 -8.90
C GLU A 338 36.43 -12.39 -7.86
N ASP A 339 35.22 -11.99 -7.49
CA ASP A 339 34.94 -10.99 -6.42
C ASP A 339 35.57 -11.43 -5.09
N LEU A 340 35.42 -12.72 -4.73
CA LEU A 340 36.03 -13.28 -3.51
C LEU A 340 37.57 -13.29 -3.54
N LEU A 341 38.18 -13.40 -4.71
CA LEU A 341 39.64 -13.26 -4.85
C LEU A 341 40.10 -11.82 -4.69
N ILE A 342 39.30 -10.85 -5.16
CA ILE A 342 39.55 -9.44 -4.96
C ILE A 342 39.45 -9.11 -3.46
N ASP A 343 38.40 -9.59 -2.77
CA ASP A 343 38.27 -9.45 -1.32
C ASP A 343 39.44 -10.02 -0.55
N LYS A 344 39.87 -11.24 -0.92
CA LYS A 344 41.07 -11.86 -0.34
C LYS A 344 42.31 -11.01 -0.54
N ALA A 345 42.52 -10.46 -1.73
CA ALA A 345 43.67 -9.60 -2.01
C ALA A 345 43.64 -8.34 -1.14
N TYR A 346 42.49 -7.72 -0.98
CA TYR A 346 42.26 -6.57 -0.08
C TYR A 346 42.56 -6.93 1.39
N ILE A 347 42.03 -8.05 1.89
CA ILE A 347 42.27 -8.54 3.24
C ILE A 347 43.77 -8.76 3.50
N ASN A 348 44.48 -9.38 2.55
CA ASN A 348 45.92 -9.60 2.66
C ASN A 348 46.74 -8.31 2.65
N ALA A 349 46.36 -7.32 1.82
CA ALA A 349 46.98 -6.02 1.81
C ALA A 349 46.82 -5.28 3.16
N ASN A 350 45.64 -5.40 3.78
CA ASN A 350 45.40 -4.87 5.13
C ASN A 350 46.23 -5.62 6.18
N LEU A 351 46.30 -6.96 6.08
CA LEU A 351 47.09 -7.76 7.00
C LEU A 351 48.58 -7.36 7.01
N GLU A 352 49.16 -7.04 5.85
CA GLU A 352 50.55 -6.55 5.74
C GLU A 352 50.75 -5.25 6.52
N LYS A 353 49.77 -4.33 6.54
CA LYS A 353 49.82 -3.07 7.28
C LYS A 353 49.91 -3.27 8.79
N PHE A 354 49.23 -4.28 9.32
CA PHE A 354 49.27 -4.59 10.76
C PHE A 354 50.47 -5.45 11.17
N SER A 355 51.24 -6.00 10.21
CA SER A 355 52.38 -6.86 10.53
C SER A 355 53.64 -6.06 10.93
N ASP A 356 53.78 -4.83 10.50
CA ASP A 356 54.99 -4.00 10.72
C ASP A 356 55.02 -3.24 12.07
N GLY A 357 53.99 -3.42 12.93
CA GLY A 357 53.99 -3.13 14.35
C GLY A 357 54.22 -1.70 14.81
N THR A 358 53.20 -1.15 15.42
CA THR A 358 53.16 -0.12 16.49
C THR A 358 54.01 1.13 16.31
N SER A 359 53.50 2.08 15.62
CA SER A 359 53.81 3.49 15.88
C SER A 359 53.14 3.89 17.21
N ALA A 360 53.83 4.69 18.04
CA ALA A 360 53.25 5.28 19.28
C ALA A 360 52.32 6.44 18.87
N VAL A 361 51.20 6.10 18.20
CA VAL A 361 50.25 7.05 17.65
C VAL A 361 48.97 6.99 18.48
N SER A 362 48.21 8.10 18.52
CA SER A 362 46.96 8.20 19.25
C SER A 362 45.89 7.25 18.69
N ALA A 363 45.17 6.55 19.56
CA ALA A 363 44.04 5.72 19.15
C ALA A 363 42.90 6.62 18.61
N PRO A 364 42.24 6.28 17.48
CA PRO A 364 41.21 7.11 16.85
C PRO A 364 39.82 6.93 17.49
N THR A 365 39.76 6.88 18.82
CA THR A 365 38.52 6.58 19.56
C THR A 365 37.51 7.72 19.45
N ASP A 366 37.99 8.98 19.52
CA ASP A 366 37.11 10.14 19.47
C ASP A 366 36.59 10.37 18.04
N GLU A 367 37.41 10.08 17.03
CA GLU A 367 37.06 10.16 15.62
C GLU A 367 35.98 9.11 15.29
N ILE A 368 36.14 7.86 15.72
CA ILE A 368 35.16 6.78 15.53
C ILE A 368 33.84 7.14 16.23
N LYS A 369 33.92 7.73 17.43
CA LYS A 369 32.73 8.19 18.13
C LYS A 369 32.04 9.33 17.38
N SER A 370 32.78 10.27 16.82
CA SER A 370 32.22 11.36 16.00
C SER A 370 31.48 10.82 14.79
N ILE A 371 32.06 9.84 14.07
CA ILE A 371 31.43 9.15 12.93
C ILE A 371 30.11 8.50 13.36
N TYR A 372 30.13 7.75 14.50
CA TYR A 372 28.94 7.10 15.04
C TYR A 372 27.83 8.10 15.37
N ASP A 373 28.16 9.21 16.03
CA ASP A 373 27.21 10.25 16.41
C ASP A 373 26.60 10.95 15.17
N GLN A 374 27.41 11.20 14.14
CA GLN A 374 26.94 11.77 12.86
C GLN A 374 26.04 10.76 12.12
N TYR A 375 26.44 9.49 12.07
CA TYR A 375 25.60 8.43 11.50
C TYR A 375 24.26 8.28 12.24
N ALA A 376 24.28 8.31 13.58
CA ALA A 376 23.06 8.26 14.38
C ALA A 376 22.12 9.44 14.08
N TYR A 377 22.67 10.64 13.89
CA TYR A 377 21.90 11.81 13.49
C TYR A 377 21.29 11.65 12.09
N LEU A 378 22.07 11.18 11.11
CA LEU A 378 21.56 10.94 9.75
C LEU A 378 20.47 9.87 9.73
N MET A 379 20.62 8.81 10.54
CA MET A 379 19.60 7.75 10.67
C MET A 379 18.29 8.28 11.26
N ASP A 380 18.34 9.15 12.27
CA ASP A 380 17.14 9.82 12.80
C ASP A 380 16.45 10.67 11.72
N MET A 381 17.23 11.43 10.94
CA MET A 381 16.69 12.20 9.82
C MET A 381 16.12 11.29 8.72
N THR A 382 16.78 10.19 8.41
CA THR A 382 16.32 9.20 7.44
C THR A 382 15.00 8.57 7.88
N THR A 383 14.91 8.12 9.13
CA THR A 383 13.68 7.54 9.70
C THR A 383 12.51 8.51 9.58
N LYS A 384 12.69 9.76 10.02
CA LYS A 384 11.66 10.80 9.93
C LYS A 384 11.27 11.14 8.48
N THR A 385 12.23 11.10 7.56
CA THR A 385 11.98 11.34 6.14
C THR A 385 11.20 10.18 5.53
N LEU A 386 11.55 8.94 5.85
CA LEU A 386 10.83 7.74 5.38
C LEU A 386 9.43 7.62 5.96
N ASP A 387 9.19 8.01 7.22
CA ASP A 387 7.84 8.10 7.80
C ASP A 387 6.95 9.07 7.00
N GLY A 388 7.52 10.23 6.66
CA GLY A 388 6.85 11.18 5.78
C GLY A 388 6.61 10.63 4.37
N TYR A 389 7.59 9.92 3.81
CA TYR A 389 7.49 9.27 2.50
C TYR A 389 6.42 8.18 2.48
N ASN A 390 6.36 7.32 3.49
CA ASN A 390 5.32 6.31 3.61
C ASN A 390 3.91 6.93 3.65
N THR A 391 3.77 8.06 4.37
CA THR A 391 2.52 8.82 4.39
C THR A 391 2.17 9.40 3.02
N PHE A 392 3.14 9.97 2.32
CA PHE A 392 2.99 10.50 0.96
C PHE A 392 2.62 9.39 -0.03
N LYS A 393 3.34 8.27 -0.02
CA LYS A 393 3.08 7.10 -0.84
C LYS A 393 1.68 6.54 -0.61
N SER A 394 1.24 6.43 0.65
CA SER A 394 -0.10 5.96 0.99
C SER A 394 -1.21 6.81 0.37
N GLY A 395 -0.99 8.12 0.26
CA GLY A 395 -1.92 9.05 -0.41
C GLY A 395 -1.96 8.88 -1.94
N ARG A 396 -0.88 8.37 -2.53
CA ARG A 396 -0.76 8.17 -4.00
C ARG A 396 -1.22 6.80 -4.46
N VAL A 397 -1.20 5.80 -3.61
CA VAL A 397 -1.62 4.42 -3.97
C VAL A 397 -3.15 4.31 -4.00
N VAL A 398 -3.81 4.81 -2.96
CA VAL A 398 -5.27 4.85 -2.85
C VAL A 398 -5.71 6.29 -2.66
N MET A 399 -6.21 6.92 -3.71
CA MET A 399 -6.63 8.31 -3.70
C MET A 399 -8.11 8.44 -3.38
N GLN A 400 -8.45 9.36 -2.47
CA GLN A 400 -9.83 9.81 -2.30
C GLN A 400 -10.15 10.81 -3.41
N VAL A 401 -11.08 10.45 -4.30
CA VAL A 401 -11.41 11.24 -5.51
C VAL A 401 -12.51 12.27 -5.24
N SER A 402 -13.32 12.07 -4.21
CA SER A 402 -14.43 12.97 -3.89
C SER A 402 -14.47 13.34 -2.41
N GLY A 403 -15.10 14.48 -2.09
CA GLY A 403 -15.52 14.77 -0.73
C GLY A 403 -16.56 13.75 -0.22
N ILE A 404 -16.61 13.57 1.11
CA ILE A 404 -17.63 12.71 1.73
C ILE A 404 -19.00 13.38 1.61
N ARG A 405 -19.88 12.72 0.84
CA ARG A 405 -21.28 13.13 0.68
C ARG A 405 -22.15 12.35 1.67
N ILE A 406 -23.02 13.08 2.38
CA ILE A 406 -23.93 12.46 3.34
C ILE A 406 -25.36 12.68 2.84
N THR A 407 -26.14 11.60 2.84
CA THR A 407 -27.57 11.61 2.50
C THR A 407 -28.36 11.05 3.69
N GLU A 408 -29.49 11.67 3.96
CA GLU A 408 -30.46 11.21 4.94
C GLU A 408 -31.37 10.16 4.32
N ALA A 409 -31.65 9.10 5.07
CA ALA A 409 -32.53 8.04 4.57
C ALA A 409 -33.98 8.48 4.45
N LEU A 410 -34.40 9.35 5.38
CA LEU A 410 -35.76 9.91 5.42
C LEU A 410 -35.68 11.43 5.18
N PRO A 411 -36.20 11.95 4.04
CA PRO A 411 -36.23 13.38 3.80
C PRO A 411 -37.27 14.04 4.75
N ASP A 412 -36.78 14.63 5.83
CA ASP A 412 -37.59 15.19 6.92
C ASP A 412 -38.75 16.07 6.44
N MET A 413 -38.48 16.96 5.50
CA MET A 413 -39.47 17.88 4.96
C MET A 413 -40.65 17.15 4.31
N LEU A 414 -40.41 16.08 3.60
CA LEU A 414 -41.43 15.31 2.90
C LEU A 414 -42.34 14.58 3.90
N TYR A 415 -41.77 14.00 4.95
CA TYR A 415 -42.54 13.34 6.01
C TYR A 415 -43.38 14.29 6.82
N TYR A 416 -42.85 15.50 7.19
CA TYR A 416 -43.62 16.53 7.86
C TYR A 416 -44.79 17.03 6.98
N MET A 417 -44.54 17.26 5.68
CA MET A 417 -45.63 17.68 4.76
C MET A 417 -46.70 16.62 4.65
N LEU A 418 -46.32 15.34 4.41
CA LEU A 418 -47.29 14.24 4.30
C LEU A 418 -48.06 14.02 5.59
N SER A 419 -47.40 14.02 6.74
CA SER A 419 -48.08 13.84 8.05
C SER A 419 -49.02 15.01 8.37
N GLY A 420 -48.63 16.24 8.05
CA GLY A 420 -49.45 17.41 8.21
C GLY A 420 -50.71 17.37 7.34
N ILE A 421 -50.57 17.06 6.04
CA ILE A 421 -51.71 16.93 5.10
C ILE A 421 -52.63 15.77 5.55
N LEU A 422 -52.07 14.62 5.90
CA LEU A 422 -52.85 13.47 6.34
C LEU A 422 -53.67 13.79 7.63
N ALA A 423 -53.04 14.43 8.60
CA ALA A 423 -53.69 14.83 9.85
C ALA A 423 -54.80 15.86 9.60
N LEU A 424 -54.56 16.79 8.70
CA LEU A 424 -55.56 17.81 8.31
C LEU A 424 -56.74 17.14 7.58
N CYS A 425 -56.51 16.24 6.67
CA CYS A 425 -57.57 15.48 5.97
C CYS A 425 -58.39 14.63 6.97
N LEU A 426 -57.73 13.89 7.87
CA LEU A 426 -58.38 13.04 8.85
C LEU A 426 -59.21 13.88 9.86
N SER A 427 -58.67 14.98 10.38
CA SER A 427 -59.36 15.83 11.31
C SER A 427 -60.57 16.53 10.69
N CYS A 428 -60.44 17.02 9.45
CA CYS A 428 -61.57 17.58 8.71
C CYS A 428 -62.63 16.51 8.42
N GLY A 429 -62.22 15.30 8.01
CA GLY A 429 -63.13 14.18 7.76
C GLY A 429 -63.93 13.77 8.98
N LEU A 430 -63.26 13.67 10.14
CA LEU A 430 -63.92 13.34 11.40
C LEU A 430 -64.97 14.40 11.81
N ILE A 431 -64.65 15.67 11.65
CA ILE A 431 -65.60 16.77 11.98
C ILE A 431 -66.82 16.74 11.04
N VAL A 432 -66.61 16.49 9.75
CA VAL A 432 -67.71 16.39 8.78
C VAL A 432 -68.62 15.19 9.09
N VAL A 433 -68.02 14.02 9.44
CA VAL A 433 -68.82 12.85 9.83
C VAL A 433 -69.61 13.09 11.10
N ASP A 434 -69.03 13.77 12.09
CA ASP A 434 -69.73 14.14 13.37
C ASP A 434 -70.88 15.08 13.10
N GLU A 435 -70.74 16.10 12.28
CA GLU A 435 -71.77 17.06 11.90
C GLU A 435 -72.88 16.38 11.09
N VAL A 436 -72.52 15.44 10.17
CA VAL A 436 -73.55 14.70 9.44
C VAL A 436 -74.33 13.77 10.36
N LYS A 437 -73.70 13.14 11.37
CA LYS A 437 -74.40 12.35 12.38
C LYS A 437 -75.36 13.19 13.20
N GLU A 438 -74.95 14.38 13.69
CA GLU A 438 -75.81 15.30 14.42
C GLU A 438 -76.99 15.76 13.57
N SER A 439 -76.78 16.09 12.32
CA SER A 439 -77.82 16.46 11.37
C SER A 439 -78.83 15.35 11.08
N VAL A 440 -78.38 14.07 10.95
CA VAL A 440 -79.28 12.90 10.75
C VAL A 440 -80.07 12.61 12.02
N LEU A 441 -79.46 12.74 13.22
CA LEU A 441 -80.14 12.48 14.49
C LEU A 441 -81.17 13.61 14.86
N SER A 442 -80.96 14.81 14.37
CA SER A 442 -81.93 15.95 14.56
C SER A 442 -83.14 15.82 13.64
N HIS A 443 -83.00 15.30 12.42
CA HIS A 443 -84.13 15.07 11.48
C HIS A 443 -84.90 13.79 11.76
N GLY A 444 -84.36 12.86 12.56
CA GLY A 444 -85.09 11.64 12.97
C GLY A 444 -85.97 11.81 14.27
N LYS A 445 -86.03 13.02 14.82
CA LYS A 445 -86.78 13.32 15.99
C LYS A 445 -88.00 14.20 15.69
N GLU A 446 -88.27 14.56 14.45
CA GLU A 446 -89.52 15.10 13.97
C GLU A 446 -90.38 13.98 13.37
#